data_0994c269f1a7c0d4d022984d3d52ef15
#
_entry.id   0994c269f1a7c0d4d022984d3d52ef15
#
_cell.length_a   1.000
_cell.length_b   1.000
_cell.length_c   1.000
_cell.angle_alpha   90.00
_cell.angle_beta   90.00
_cell.angle_gamma   90.00
#
_symmetry.space_group_name_H-M   'P 1'
#
loop_
_entity.id
_entity.type
_entity.pdbx_description
1 polymer ?
#
loop_
_entity_poly.entity_id
_entity_poly.type
_entity_poly.pdbx_seq_one_letter_code
_entity_poly.pdbx_strand_id
1 'polypeptide(L)'
;MSAIDQLFEHLRSNGRKAFMPFVTAGDPDLDFTAAVLRELASRGSNLCELGIPYSDPIADGPVIQAACERALEHHVSLHGVLDMVSEFRKTDTETPVVLMGYLNPIEAWGYGDFASAASQAVMVVPMFSPRTTAAEIWKA
;
A
#
# COMPACT_ATOMS: atom_id res chain seq x y z
N MET A 1 -10.57 -13.41 -10.76
CA MET A 1 -11.20 -12.16 -10.26
C MET A 1 -10.51 -11.81 -8.95
N SER A 2 -9.86 -10.66 -8.87
CA SER A 2 -9.14 -10.25 -7.67
C SER A 2 -10.12 -9.86 -6.53
N ALA A 3 -9.63 -9.77 -5.29
CA ALA A 3 -10.45 -9.28 -4.17
C ALA A 3 -10.99 -7.85 -4.41
N ILE A 4 -10.20 -7.01 -5.10
CA ILE A 4 -10.64 -5.66 -5.48
C ILE A 4 -11.77 -5.71 -6.52
N ASP A 5 -11.69 -6.59 -7.51
CA ASP A 5 -12.75 -6.73 -8.51
C ASP A 5 -14.06 -7.14 -7.84
N GLN A 6 -14.00 -8.12 -6.93
CA GLN A 6 -15.15 -8.58 -6.15
C GLN A 6 -15.73 -7.46 -5.28
N LEU A 7 -14.87 -6.68 -4.61
CA LEU A 7 -15.27 -5.53 -3.82
C LEU A 7 -16.05 -4.51 -4.66
N PHE A 8 -15.49 -4.10 -5.80
CA PHE A 8 -16.13 -3.10 -6.64
C PHE A 8 -17.42 -3.60 -7.31
N GLU A 9 -17.47 -4.88 -7.66
CA GLU A 9 -18.68 -5.50 -8.19
C GLU A 9 -19.80 -5.52 -7.11
N HIS A 10 -19.46 -5.91 -5.88
CA HIS A 10 -20.38 -5.88 -4.74
C HIS A 10 -20.90 -4.46 -4.45
N LEU A 11 -20.00 -3.47 -4.39
CA LEU A 11 -20.40 -2.07 -4.17
C LEU A 11 -21.30 -1.55 -5.27
N ARG A 12 -20.97 -1.84 -6.53
CA ARG A 12 -21.75 -1.41 -7.69
C ARG A 12 -23.15 -2.04 -7.70
N SER A 13 -23.26 -3.34 -7.42
CA SER A 13 -24.55 -4.03 -7.37
C SER A 13 -25.48 -3.49 -6.27
N ASN A 14 -24.91 -2.93 -5.20
CA ASN A 14 -25.65 -2.31 -4.11
C ASN A 14 -25.80 -0.77 -4.22
N GLY A 15 -25.39 -0.17 -5.35
CA GLY A 15 -25.45 1.27 -5.55
C GLY A 15 -24.57 2.09 -4.60
N ARG A 16 -23.55 1.45 -3.99
CA ARG A 16 -22.66 2.07 -2.99
C ARG A 16 -21.38 2.58 -3.65
N LYS A 17 -20.77 3.61 -3.04
CA LYS A 17 -19.44 4.12 -3.38
C LYS A 17 -18.38 3.50 -2.46
N ALA A 18 -17.17 3.37 -2.99
CA ALA A 18 -16.02 2.94 -2.18
C ALA A 18 -15.46 4.13 -1.38
N PHE A 19 -15.14 3.87 -0.10
CA PHE A 19 -14.29 4.75 0.70
C PHE A 19 -12.90 4.13 0.77
N MET A 20 -11.91 4.85 0.23
CA MET A 20 -10.53 4.38 0.03
C MET A 20 -9.55 5.43 0.59
N PRO A 21 -9.28 5.41 1.89
CA PRO A 21 -8.33 6.34 2.50
C PRO A 21 -6.89 6.02 2.10
N PHE A 22 -6.10 7.08 1.89
CA PHE A 22 -4.65 7.01 1.70
C PHE A 22 -3.94 7.38 3.01
N VAL A 23 -2.89 6.62 3.36
CA VAL A 23 -2.04 6.87 4.53
C VAL A 23 -0.58 6.70 4.11
N THR A 24 0.29 7.65 4.44
CA THR A 24 1.74 7.47 4.31
C THR A 24 2.22 6.52 5.41
N ALA A 25 2.80 5.38 5.02
CA ALA A 25 3.30 4.39 5.98
C ALA A 25 4.48 4.95 6.77
N GLY A 26 4.42 4.82 8.09
CA GLY A 26 5.49 5.27 8.98
C GLY A 26 5.45 6.75 9.36
N ASP A 27 4.39 7.47 9.05
CA ASP A 27 4.18 8.84 9.50
C ASP A 27 3.12 8.88 10.63
N PRO A 28 3.47 9.18 11.87
CA PRO A 28 4.83 9.43 12.39
C PRO A 28 5.68 8.17 12.59
N ASP A 29 5.09 6.99 12.69
CA ASP A 29 5.78 5.70 12.81
C ASP A 29 4.89 4.53 12.31
N LEU A 30 5.47 3.33 12.25
CA LEU A 30 4.75 2.13 11.77
C LEU A 30 3.70 1.63 12.75
N ASP A 31 3.87 1.80 14.05
CA ASP A 31 2.89 1.39 15.06
C ASP A 31 1.62 2.23 14.97
N PHE A 32 1.79 3.53 14.76
CA PHE A 32 0.68 4.45 14.49
C PHE A 32 -0.04 4.06 13.19
N THR A 33 0.70 3.80 12.12
CA THR A 33 0.13 3.36 10.83
C THR A 33 -0.68 2.07 11.00
N ALA A 34 -0.16 1.09 11.72
CA ALA A 34 -0.87 -0.16 12.02
C ALA A 34 -2.16 0.07 12.81
N ALA A 35 -2.14 0.99 13.78
CA ALA A 35 -3.33 1.36 14.55
C ALA A 35 -4.38 2.05 13.67
N VAL A 36 -3.95 2.97 12.79
CA VAL A 36 -4.83 3.65 11.82
C VAL A 36 -5.47 2.65 10.87
N LEU A 37 -4.72 1.68 10.32
CA LEU A 37 -5.27 0.65 9.45
C LEU A 37 -6.36 -0.18 10.13
N ARG A 38 -6.12 -0.62 11.39
CA ARG A 38 -7.12 -1.37 12.16
C ARG A 38 -8.37 -0.54 12.39
N GLU A 39 -8.22 0.73 12.73
CA GLU A 39 -9.35 1.63 12.96
C GLU A 39 -10.14 1.88 11.68
N LEU A 40 -9.47 2.13 10.56
CA LEU A 40 -10.11 2.31 9.26
C LEU A 40 -10.90 1.07 8.84
N ALA A 41 -10.30 -0.11 8.96
CA ALA A 41 -10.95 -1.38 8.65
C ALA A 41 -12.19 -1.59 9.54
N SER A 42 -12.06 -1.40 10.86
CA SER A 42 -13.17 -1.57 11.81
C SER A 42 -14.33 -0.61 11.58
N ARG A 43 -14.06 0.56 10.99
CA ARG A 43 -15.08 1.56 10.64
C ARG A 43 -15.64 1.41 9.21
N GLY A 44 -15.26 0.37 8.49
CA GLY A 44 -15.84 0.01 7.21
C GLY A 44 -15.20 0.69 6.01
N SER A 45 -13.92 1.06 6.09
CA SER A 45 -13.14 1.38 4.88
C SER A 45 -13.18 0.19 3.94
N ASN A 46 -13.45 0.46 2.66
CA ASN A 46 -13.58 -0.60 1.67
C ASN A 46 -12.22 -1.10 1.18
N LEU A 47 -11.22 -0.24 1.20
CA LEU A 47 -9.85 -0.50 0.79
C LEU A 47 -8.98 0.56 1.45
N CYS A 48 -7.75 0.23 1.80
CA CYS A 48 -6.77 1.18 2.30
C CYS A 48 -5.59 1.29 1.34
N GLU A 49 -5.17 2.49 1.01
CA GLU A 49 -3.96 2.76 0.25
C GLU A 49 -2.82 3.15 1.21
N LEU A 50 -1.70 2.44 1.11
CA LEU A 50 -0.48 2.74 1.85
C LEU A 50 0.57 3.34 0.94
N GLY A 51 0.91 4.60 1.17
CA GLY A 51 2.04 5.26 0.54
C GLY A 51 3.36 4.76 1.12
N ILE A 52 4.23 4.23 0.25
CA ILE A 52 5.59 3.83 0.64
C ILE A 52 6.47 5.06 0.64
N PRO A 53 7.14 5.40 1.77
CA PRO A 53 8.06 6.54 1.82
C PRO A 53 9.20 6.39 0.83
N TYR A 54 9.51 7.48 0.13
CA TYR A 54 10.59 7.55 -0.83
C TYR A 54 11.32 8.89 -0.72
N SER A 55 12.66 8.89 -0.89
CA SER A 55 13.49 10.07 -0.70
C SER A 55 13.27 11.18 -1.75
N ASP A 56 12.83 10.77 -2.94
CA ASP A 56 12.68 11.68 -4.09
C ASP A 56 11.26 11.63 -4.66
N PRO A 57 10.22 12.00 -3.88
CA PRO A 57 8.82 11.82 -4.25
C PRO A 57 8.34 12.90 -5.23
N ILE A 58 8.95 12.95 -6.43
CA ILE A 58 8.77 14.01 -7.44
C ILE A 58 7.35 14.14 -8.00
N ALA A 59 6.54 13.08 -7.87
CA ALA A 59 5.16 13.07 -8.34
C ALA A 59 4.16 13.48 -7.24
N ASP A 60 4.63 13.64 -6.00
CA ASP A 60 3.78 13.96 -4.85
C ASP A 60 3.77 15.46 -4.54
N GLY A 61 2.68 15.92 -3.94
CA GLY A 61 2.55 17.27 -3.43
C GLY A 61 3.27 17.46 -2.08
N PRO A 62 3.39 18.71 -1.60
CA PRO A 62 4.22 19.04 -0.44
C PRO A 62 3.77 18.35 0.86
N VAL A 63 2.50 18.03 1.01
CA VAL A 63 1.98 17.34 2.20
C VAL A 63 2.50 15.90 2.25
N ILE A 64 2.43 15.18 1.14
CA ILE A 64 2.93 13.79 1.04
C ILE A 64 4.46 13.78 1.13
N GLN A 65 5.14 14.73 0.49
CA GLN A 65 6.61 14.86 0.61
C GLN A 65 7.02 15.01 2.07
N ALA A 66 6.40 15.91 2.82
CA ALA A 66 6.71 16.10 4.24
C ALA A 66 6.40 14.86 5.09
N ALA A 67 5.35 14.12 4.78
CA ALA A 67 5.04 12.84 5.43
C ALA A 67 6.10 11.78 5.14
N CYS A 68 6.56 11.68 3.89
CA CYS A 68 7.68 10.80 3.51
C CYS A 68 8.97 11.14 4.26
N GLU A 69 9.31 12.43 4.36
CA GLU A 69 10.50 12.88 5.12
C GLU A 69 10.44 12.42 6.57
N ARG A 70 9.32 12.66 7.28
CA ARG A 70 9.14 12.21 8.67
C ARG A 70 9.26 10.69 8.82
N ALA A 71 8.64 9.93 7.91
CA ALA A 71 8.73 8.48 7.94
C ALA A 71 10.17 7.98 7.73
N LEU A 72 10.91 8.60 6.81
CA LEU A 72 12.31 8.23 6.52
C LEU A 72 13.25 8.60 7.66
N GLU A 73 12.98 9.65 8.46
CA GLU A 73 13.72 9.95 9.70
C GLU A 73 13.64 8.80 10.70
N HIS A 74 12.55 8.03 10.70
CA HIS A 74 12.36 6.83 11.49
C HIS A 74 12.81 5.54 10.80
N HIS A 75 13.61 5.66 9.72
CA HIS A 75 14.16 4.52 8.97
C HIS A 75 13.11 3.54 8.42
N VAL A 76 11.92 4.02 8.11
CA VAL A 76 10.87 3.20 7.51
C VAL A 76 11.32 2.70 6.15
N SER A 77 11.23 1.39 5.94
CA SER A 77 11.60 0.71 4.71
C SER A 77 10.41 -0.03 4.11
N LEU A 78 10.49 -0.36 2.82
CA LEU A 78 9.50 -1.19 2.14
C LEU A 78 9.32 -2.55 2.83
N HIS A 79 10.40 -3.17 3.33
CA HIS A 79 10.34 -4.40 4.12
C HIS A 79 9.52 -4.20 5.40
N GLY A 80 9.82 -3.16 6.17
CA GLY A 80 9.11 -2.85 7.41
C GLY A 80 7.62 -2.59 7.19
N VAL A 81 7.26 -1.96 6.08
CA VAL A 81 5.85 -1.75 5.70
C VAL A 81 5.17 -3.09 5.40
N LEU A 82 5.80 -3.99 4.63
CA LEU A 82 5.23 -5.31 4.36
C LEU A 82 5.10 -6.17 5.62
N ASP A 83 6.08 -6.13 6.52
CA ASP A 83 6.01 -6.82 7.80
C ASP A 83 4.84 -6.32 8.64
N MET A 84 4.65 -5.00 8.72
CA MET A 84 3.53 -4.38 9.42
C MET A 84 2.18 -4.81 8.82
N VAL A 85 2.05 -4.86 7.49
CA VAL A 85 0.82 -5.32 6.84
C VAL A 85 0.61 -6.83 7.06
N SER A 86 1.67 -7.62 7.07
CA SER A 86 1.59 -9.06 7.39
C SER A 86 1.06 -9.30 8.82
N GLU A 87 1.48 -8.49 9.79
CA GLU A 87 0.90 -8.52 11.13
C GLU A 87 -0.57 -8.09 11.15
N PHE A 88 -0.93 -7.04 10.40
CA PHE A 88 -2.33 -6.64 10.25
C PHE A 88 -3.20 -7.78 9.68
N ARG A 89 -2.69 -8.54 8.71
CA ARG A 89 -3.38 -9.68 8.10
C ARG A 89 -3.73 -10.80 9.06
N LYS A 90 -3.06 -10.91 10.20
CA LYS A 90 -3.41 -11.91 11.23
C LYS A 90 -4.77 -11.63 11.90
N THR A 91 -5.23 -10.39 11.83
CA THR A 91 -6.50 -9.95 12.44
C THR A 91 -7.54 -9.50 11.43
N ASP A 92 -7.15 -9.10 10.22
CA ASP A 92 -8.04 -8.70 9.13
C ASP A 92 -7.57 -9.33 7.81
N THR A 93 -8.33 -10.30 7.33
CA THR A 93 -8.04 -11.02 6.09
C THR A 93 -8.85 -10.51 4.89
N GLU A 94 -9.76 -9.56 5.12
CA GLU A 94 -10.74 -9.14 4.11
C GLU A 94 -10.48 -7.75 3.52
N THR A 95 -10.09 -6.78 4.35
CA THR A 95 -9.88 -5.40 3.89
C THR A 95 -8.70 -5.31 2.93
N PRO A 96 -8.90 -5.02 1.63
CA PRO A 96 -7.79 -4.88 0.70
C PRO A 96 -6.85 -3.75 1.12
N VAL A 97 -5.55 -4.02 1.08
CA VAL A 97 -4.50 -3.02 1.25
C VAL A 97 -3.71 -2.92 -0.04
N VAL A 98 -3.61 -1.72 -0.58
CA VAL A 98 -2.89 -1.41 -1.81
C VAL A 98 -1.65 -0.62 -1.45
N LEU A 99 -0.48 -1.08 -1.90
CA LEU A 99 0.74 -0.30 -1.79
C LEU A 99 0.86 0.68 -2.95
N MET A 100 1.12 1.92 -2.62
CA MET A 100 1.32 3.00 -3.55
C MET A 100 2.74 3.54 -3.38
N GLY A 101 3.59 3.38 -4.38
CA GLY A 101 4.99 3.75 -4.26
C GLY A 101 5.72 3.85 -5.58
N TYR A 102 6.92 4.37 -5.50
CA TYR A 102 7.84 4.46 -6.64
C TYR A 102 8.44 3.10 -6.94
N LEU A 103 8.78 2.88 -8.20
CA LEU A 103 9.34 1.61 -8.65
C LEU A 103 10.77 1.38 -8.12
N ASN A 104 11.51 2.44 -7.87
CA ASN A 104 12.92 2.37 -7.46
C ASN A 104 13.20 1.46 -6.26
N PRO A 105 12.46 1.54 -5.14
CA PRO A 105 12.64 0.62 -4.01
C PRO A 105 12.33 -0.84 -4.36
N ILE A 106 11.34 -1.08 -5.22
CA ILE A 106 10.94 -2.43 -5.66
C ILE A 106 12.03 -3.01 -6.55
N GLU A 107 12.54 -2.21 -7.50
CA GLU A 107 13.62 -2.62 -8.40
C GLU A 107 14.91 -2.92 -7.64
N ALA A 108 15.23 -2.10 -6.63
CA ALA A 108 16.39 -2.30 -5.77
C ALA A 108 16.30 -3.58 -4.91
N TRP A 109 15.10 -3.97 -4.50
CA TRP A 109 14.86 -5.23 -3.80
C TRP A 109 14.90 -6.45 -4.74
N GLY A 110 14.42 -6.27 -5.96
CA GLY A 110 14.21 -7.33 -6.95
C GLY A 110 12.73 -7.72 -7.03
N TYR A 111 12.22 -7.76 -8.27
CA TYR A 111 10.79 -8.00 -8.51
C TYR A 111 10.28 -9.33 -7.98
N GLY A 112 11.07 -10.40 -8.10
CA GLY A 112 10.69 -11.74 -7.64
C GLY A 112 10.57 -11.81 -6.13
N ASP A 113 11.54 -11.29 -5.41
CA ASP A 113 11.57 -11.29 -3.94
C ASP A 113 10.46 -10.38 -3.38
N PHE A 114 10.29 -9.20 -3.98
CA PHE A 114 9.20 -8.31 -3.62
C PHE A 114 7.82 -8.95 -3.88
N ALA A 115 7.60 -9.55 -5.06
CA ALA A 115 6.33 -10.18 -5.40
C ALA A 115 6.00 -11.33 -4.43
N SER A 116 7.00 -12.13 -4.07
CA SER A 116 6.84 -13.21 -3.09
C SER A 116 6.43 -12.68 -1.71
N ALA A 117 7.10 -11.64 -1.21
CA ALA A 117 6.77 -11.03 0.07
C ALA A 117 5.41 -10.33 0.05
N ALA A 118 5.10 -9.63 -1.03
CA ALA A 118 3.85 -8.88 -1.17
C ALA A 118 2.62 -9.78 -1.36
N SER A 119 2.78 -10.95 -1.99
CA SER A 119 1.66 -11.86 -2.31
C SER A 119 0.88 -12.32 -1.08
N GLN A 120 1.51 -12.34 0.09
CA GLN A 120 0.91 -12.75 1.35
C GLN A 120 0.26 -11.61 2.12
N ALA A 121 0.53 -10.38 1.77
CA ALA A 121 0.18 -9.21 2.58
C ALA A 121 -0.71 -8.20 1.85
N VAL A 122 -0.45 -7.92 0.58
CA VAL A 122 -1.00 -6.73 -0.09
C VAL A 122 -1.41 -7.01 -1.53
N MET A 123 -2.21 -6.09 -2.09
CA MET A 123 -2.37 -5.91 -3.52
C MET A 123 -1.56 -4.67 -3.95
N VAL A 124 -0.71 -4.82 -4.94
CA VAL A 124 0.24 -3.78 -5.35
C VAL A 124 -0.28 -3.01 -6.56
N VAL A 125 -0.27 -1.69 -6.45
CA VAL A 125 -0.36 -0.79 -7.60
C VAL A 125 0.93 0.03 -7.64
N PRO A 126 1.87 -0.29 -8.52
CA PRO A 126 3.06 0.54 -8.67
C PRO A 126 2.70 1.87 -9.34
N MET A 127 3.02 2.97 -8.70
CA MET A 127 2.98 4.29 -9.30
C MET A 127 4.32 4.60 -9.98
N PHE A 128 4.25 4.84 -11.29
CA PHE A 128 5.33 5.33 -12.15
C PHE A 128 6.55 4.44 -12.39
N SER A 129 6.50 3.72 -13.50
CA SER A 129 7.69 3.45 -14.31
C SER A 129 7.46 3.96 -15.73
N PRO A 130 8.35 4.75 -16.30
CA PRO A 130 8.29 5.08 -17.72
C PRO A 130 8.64 3.89 -18.64
N ARG A 131 9.07 2.75 -18.09
CA ARG A 131 9.61 1.61 -18.85
C ARG A 131 8.97 0.25 -18.58
N THR A 132 8.16 0.10 -17.54
CA THR A 132 7.57 -1.20 -17.19
C THR A 132 6.05 -1.09 -17.19
N THR A 133 5.39 -1.90 -18.01
CA THR A 133 3.93 -1.98 -18.00
C THR A 133 3.47 -2.81 -16.80
N ALA A 134 2.31 -2.47 -16.22
CA ALA A 134 1.69 -3.26 -15.16
C ALA A 134 1.63 -4.77 -15.48
N ALA A 135 1.56 -5.13 -16.76
CA ALA A 135 1.56 -6.50 -17.22
C ALA A 135 2.87 -7.28 -16.98
N GLU A 136 4.01 -6.58 -16.82
CA GLU A 136 5.31 -7.23 -16.56
C GLU A 136 5.49 -7.53 -15.07
N ILE A 137 4.90 -6.72 -14.19
CA ILE A 137 4.91 -6.94 -12.73
C ILE A 137 4.03 -8.13 -12.36
N TRP A 138 2.94 -8.38 -13.11
CA TRP A 138 2.01 -9.49 -12.87
C TRP A 138 2.48 -10.84 -13.44
N LYS A 139 3.59 -10.88 -14.16
CA LYS A 139 4.15 -12.10 -14.76
C LYS A 139 5.31 -12.68 -13.97
N ALA A 140 5.83 -11.97 -12.99
CA ALA A 140 6.89 -12.43 -12.09
C ALA A 140 6.29 -13.06 -10.83
#